data_4c0ae92905629e13afe1636771897945
#
_entry.id   4c0ae92905629e13afe1636771897945
#
_cell.length_a   1.000
_cell.length_b   1.000
_cell.length_c   1.000
_cell.angle_alpha   90.00
_cell.angle_beta   90.00
_cell.angle_gamma   90.00
#
_symmetry.space_group_name_H-M   'P 1'
#
loop_
_entity.id
_entity.type
_entity.pdbx_description
1 polymer ?
#
loop_
_entity_poly.entity_id
_entity_poly.type
_entity_poly.pdbx_seq_one_letter_code
_entity_poly.pdbx_strand_id
1 'polypeptide(L)'
;MEENGLNLYLQEMWYVKKRTEAIRTIALKEKTTLFPITNIEFMTLQIRKIEHIAMGNLIANKELYEEYSAKFSSNWNARYIFRDLERLNFKFYPEPVKSDYTKEVEEWITINEDYLTKEDAIKIYEKCGGLLHVSNPYGSQIDVSYYQEKMPIWYKKIMNLLNQHLIHMVDGKHIFFITMNGNGNPQGYKFEQVDE
;
A
#
# COMPACT_ATOMS: atom_id res chain seq x y z
N MET A 1 -6.68 2.21 23.87
CA MET A 1 -5.59 2.86 23.10
C MET A 1 -5.32 2.14 21.78
N GLU A 2 -5.11 0.83 21.78
CA GLU A 2 -4.78 0.05 20.56
C GLU A 2 -5.90 -0.09 19.51
N GLU A 3 -7.18 -0.05 19.92
CA GLU A 3 -8.33 -0.01 19.00
C GLU A 3 -8.29 1.20 18.04
N ASN A 4 -7.67 2.30 18.49
CA ASN A 4 -7.54 3.50 17.68
C ASN A 4 -6.58 3.29 16.48
N GLY A 5 -5.45 2.60 16.67
CA GLY A 5 -4.48 2.30 15.61
C GLY A 5 -5.06 1.43 14.51
N LEU A 6 -5.77 0.35 14.88
CA LEU A 6 -6.44 -0.52 13.91
C LEU A 6 -7.52 0.23 13.12
N ASN A 7 -8.37 1.02 13.80
CA ASN A 7 -9.43 1.79 13.14
C ASN A 7 -8.86 2.82 12.16
N LEU A 8 -7.79 3.52 12.53
CA LEU A 8 -7.10 4.46 11.65
C LEU A 8 -6.51 3.73 10.43
N TYR A 9 -5.90 2.54 10.64
CA TYR A 9 -5.38 1.73 9.55
C TYR A 9 -6.50 1.29 8.58
N LEU A 10 -7.63 0.83 9.11
CA LEU A 10 -8.79 0.43 8.30
C LEU A 10 -9.36 1.60 7.48
N GLN A 11 -9.34 2.81 8.02
CA GLN A 11 -9.72 4.02 7.29
C GLN A 11 -8.79 4.26 6.10
N GLU A 12 -7.47 4.11 6.26
CA GLU A 12 -6.52 4.22 5.15
C GLU A 12 -6.74 3.12 4.11
N MET A 13 -7.01 1.88 4.55
CA MET A 13 -7.33 0.77 3.64
C MET A 13 -8.63 1.02 2.86
N TRP A 14 -9.60 1.68 3.46
CA TRP A 14 -10.79 2.13 2.73
C TRP A 14 -10.45 3.12 1.62
N TYR A 15 -9.56 4.10 1.87
CA TYR A 15 -9.09 5.01 0.82
C TYR A 15 -8.30 4.28 -0.27
N VAL A 16 -7.43 3.34 0.10
CA VAL A 16 -6.73 2.49 -0.87
C VAL A 16 -7.71 1.75 -1.76
N LYS A 17 -8.75 1.16 -1.18
CA LYS A 17 -9.80 0.46 -1.92
C LYS A 17 -10.52 1.37 -2.93
N LYS A 18 -10.88 2.60 -2.53
CA LYS A 18 -11.49 3.58 -3.43
C LYS A 18 -10.56 3.98 -4.57
N ARG A 19 -9.25 4.06 -4.32
CA ARG A 19 -8.25 4.35 -5.34
C ARG A 19 -8.06 3.20 -6.32
N THR A 20 -8.02 1.97 -5.84
CA THR A 20 -7.93 0.78 -6.72
C THR A 20 -9.18 0.62 -7.58
N GLU A 21 -10.36 0.92 -7.04
CA GLU A 21 -11.61 0.97 -7.81
C GLU A 21 -11.57 2.04 -8.91
N ALA A 22 -11.07 3.24 -8.60
CA ALA A 22 -10.92 4.31 -9.57
C ALA A 22 -9.94 3.94 -10.71
N ILE A 23 -8.82 3.29 -10.39
CA ILE A 23 -7.87 2.77 -11.39
C ILE A 23 -8.58 1.74 -12.28
N ARG A 24 -9.27 0.77 -11.69
CA ARG A 24 -10.00 -0.27 -12.43
C ARG A 24 -11.03 0.33 -13.39
N THR A 25 -11.81 1.28 -12.92
CA THR A 25 -12.87 1.94 -13.71
C THR A 25 -12.31 2.66 -14.94
N ILE A 26 -11.16 3.32 -14.81
CA ILE A 26 -10.46 3.97 -15.95
C ILE A 26 -9.82 2.90 -16.87
N ALA A 27 -9.17 1.90 -16.30
CA ALA A 27 -8.50 0.84 -17.06
C ALA A 27 -9.49 0.03 -17.92
N LEU A 28 -10.69 -0.24 -17.40
CA LEU A 28 -11.77 -0.92 -18.11
C LEU A 28 -12.54 0.01 -19.07
N LYS A 29 -12.17 1.28 -19.18
CA LYS A 29 -12.83 2.30 -20.01
C LYS A 29 -14.30 2.56 -19.64
N GLU A 30 -14.71 2.24 -18.41
CA GLU A 30 -16.04 2.56 -17.89
C GLU A 30 -16.21 4.08 -17.67
N LYS A 31 -15.11 4.77 -17.39
CA LYS A 31 -14.99 6.24 -17.30
C LYS A 31 -13.70 6.71 -17.95
N THR A 32 -13.62 7.99 -18.23
CA THR A 32 -12.44 8.63 -18.84
C THR A 32 -12.25 10.04 -18.31
N THR A 33 -11.02 10.53 -18.34
CA THR A 33 -10.64 11.94 -18.11
C THR A 33 -10.53 12.74 -19.42
N LEU A 34 -11.18 12.26 -20.49
CA LEU A 34 -11.23 12.78 -21.86
C LEU A 34 -10.05 12.39 -22.75
N PHE A 35 -8.82 12.43 -22.27
CA PHE A 35 -7.63 12.16 -23.08
C PHE A 35 -6.88 10.91 -22.58
N PRO A 36 -6.27 10.10 -23.48
CA PRO A 36 -5.49 8.92 -23.08
C PRO A 36 -4.37 9.24 -22.08
N ILE A 37 -3.65 10.35 -22.30
CA ILE A 37 -2.57 10.75 -21.40
C ILE A 37 -3.08 11.09 -20.01
N THR A 38 -4.18 11.84 -19.89
CA THR A 38 -4.72 12.20 -18.58
C THR A 38 -5.36 11.03 -17.84
N ASN A 39 -5.83 9.98 -18.55
CA ASN A 39 -6.20 8.71 -17.93
C ASN A 39 -4.99 8.04 -17.25
N ILE A 40 -3.83 8.01 -17.93
CA ILE A 40 -2.59 7.46 -17.40
C ILE A 40 -2.09 8.28 -16.20
N GLU A 41 -2.07 9.60 -16.32
CA GLU A 41 -1.69 10.51 -15.22
C GLU A 41 -2.60 10.32 -14.00
N PHE A 42 -3.92 10.21 -14.22
CA PHE A 42 -4.88 9.96 -13.14
C PHE A 42 -4.59 8.63 -12.44
N MET A 43 -4.45 7.52 -13.18
CA MET A 43 -4.14 6.21 -12.61
C MET A 43 -2.80 6.22 -11.88
N THR A 44 -1.78 6.86 -12.45
CA THR A 44 -0.45 7.03 -11.84
C THR A 44 -0.53 7.79 -10.52
N LEU A 45 -1.33 8.86 -10.47
CA LEU A 45 -1.57 9.58 -9.23
C LEU A 45 -2.23 8.69 -8.17
N GLN A 46 -3.22 7.86 -8.56
CA GLN A 46 -3.85 6.94 -7.61
C GLN A 46 -2.85 5.91 -7.09
N ILE A 47 -2.02 5.31 -7.96
CA ILE A 47 -0.95 4.38 -7.54
C ILE A 47 0.01 5.08 -6.57
N ARG A 48 0.49 6.27 -6.90
CA ARG A 48 1.38 7.02 -6.01
C ARG A 48 0.76 7.30 -4.64
N LYS A 49 -0.56 7.48 -4.58
CA LYS A 49 -1.28 7.66 -3.30
C LYS A 49 -1.50 6.35 -2.54
N ILE A 50 -1.59 5.21 -3.22
CA ILE A 50 -1.69 3.89 -2.60
C ILE A 50 -0.39 3.53 -1.87
N GLU A 51 0.75 4.05 -2.29
CA GLU A 51 2.05 3.88 -1.61
C GLU A 51 2.10 4.47 -0.19
N HIS A 52 1.09 5.21 0.25
CA HIS A 52 0.82 5.47 1.65
C HIS A 52 0.59 4.18 2.47
N ILE A 53 0.62 2.99 1.83
CA ILE A 53 0.61 1.68 2.51
C ILE A 53 1.75 1.57 3.54
N ALA A 54 2.92 2.10 3.21
CA ALA A 54 4.03 2.16 4.17
C ALA A 54 3.72 3.08 5.35
N MET A 55 2.90 4.10 5.13
CA MET A 55 2.37 4.95 6.20
C MET A 55 1.39 4.18 7.09
N GLY A 56 0.82 3.07 6.60
CA GLY A 56 -0.12 2.26 7.36
C GLY A 56 0.50 1.71 8.65
N ASN A 57 1.75 1.25 8.60
CA ASN A 57 2.42 0.80 9.83
C ASN A 57 2.70 1.97 10.79
N LEU A 58 3.02 3.17 10.29
CA LEU A 58 3.10 4.39 11.11
C LEU A 58 1.77 4.70 11.78
N ILE A 59 0.67 4.57 11.04
CA ILE A 59 -0.67 4.86 11.54
C ILE A 59 -1.09 3.81 12.57
N ALA A 60 -0.86 2.53 12.28
CA ALA A 60 -1.16 1.44 13.20
C ALA A 60 -0.40 1.56 14.53
N ASN A 61 0.85 2.03 14.48
CA ASN A 61 1.73 2.21 15.62
C ASN A 61 1.84 3.69 16.08
N LYS A 62 0.89 4.54 15.71
CA LYS A 62 0.99 6.01 15.88
C LYS A 62 1.38 6.43 17.30
N GLU A 63 0.80 5.80 18.31
CA GLU A 63 1.08 6.11 19.72
C GLU A 63 2.48 5.67 20.13
N LEU A 64 2.97 4.54 19.58
CA LEU A 64 4.31 4.02 19.85
C LEU A 64 5.42 4.81 19.13
N TYR A 65 5.05 5.52 18.04
CA TYR A 65 5.98 6.36 17.28
C TYR A 65 5.83 7.85 17.60
N GLU A 66 5.16 8.22 18.67
CA GLU A 66 4.87 9.63 19.00
C GLU A 66 6.14 10.48 19.12
N GLU A 67 7.22 9.94 19.71
CA GLU A 67 8.53 10.60 19.80
C GLU A 67 9.21 10.85 18.44
N TYR A 68 8.81 10.11 17.40
CA TYR A 68 9.30 10.25 16.02
C TYR A 68 8.39 11.09 15.13
N SER A 69 7.25 11.55 15.65
CA SER A 69 6.20 12.21 14.88
C SER A 69 6.69 13.44 14.12
N ALA A 70 7.55 14.28 14.75
CA ALA A 70 8.13 15.47 14.12
C ALA A 70 9.02 15.10 12.90
N LYS A 71 9.77 14.01 12.99
CA LYS A 71 10.60 13.51 11.89
C LYS A 71 9.77 13.00 10.72
N PHE A 72 8.72 12.25 11.00
CA PHE A 72 7.83 11.72 9.96
C PHE A 72 6.96 12.81 9.34
N SER A 73 6.50 13.79 10.10
CA SER A 73 5.66 14.89 9.61
C SER A 73 6.37 15.80 8.60
N SER A 74 7.70 15.90 8.69
CA SER A 74 8.51 16.72 7.77
C SER A 74 9.04 15.97 6.54
N ASN A 75 8.87 14.64 6.48
CA ASN A 75 9.43 13.82 5.43
C ASN A 75 8.35 13.26 4.50
N TRP A 76 8.38 13.68 3.24
CA TRP A 76 7.41 13.27 2.22
C TRP A 76 7.98 12.30 1.18
N ASN A 77 9.25 11.90 1.32
CA ASN A 77 9.91 10.99 0.39
C ASN A 77 9.78 9.55 0.88
N ALA A 78 9.08 8.71 0.12
CA ALA A 78 8.82 7.31 0.46
C ALA A 78 10.10 6.53 0.81
N ARG A 79 11.21 6.75 0.09
CA ARG A 79 12.49 6.07 0.34
C ARG A 79 13.04 6.37 1.75
N TYR A 80 12.95 7.63 2.19
CA TYR A 80 13.41 8.01 3.52
C TYR A 80 12.46 7.49 4.61
N ILE A 81 11.15 7.54 4.36
CA ILE A 81 10.15 7.00 5.28
C ILE A 81 10.37 5.49 5.47
N PHE A 82 10.54 4.72 4.38
CA PHE A 82 10.78 3.29 4.45
C PHE A 82 12.05 2.95 5.22
N ARG A 83 13.15 3.65 4.94
CA ARG A 83 14.42 3.47 5.64
C ARG A 83 14.30 3.71 7.14
N ASP A 84 13.58 4.77 7.51
CA ASP A 84 13.43 5.17 8.90
C ASP A 84 12.47 4.22 9.64
N LEU A 85 11.40 3.75 8.98
CA LEU A 85 10.51 2.71 9.51
C LEU A 85 11.22 1.37 9.73
N GLU A 86 12.04 0.94 8.77
CA GLU A 86 12.79 -0.32 8.85
C GLU A 86 13.75 -0.35 10.04
N ARG A 87 14.29 0.81 10.46
CA ARG A 87 15.12 0.92 11.65
C ARG A 87 14.34 0.78 12.95
N LEU A 88 13.06 1.18 12.95
CA LEU A 88 12.19 1.12 14.11
C LEU A 88 11.48 -0.23 14.21
N ASN A 89 11.05 -0.76 13.09
CA ASN A 89 10.37 -2.03 12.98
C ASN A 89 10.78 -2.70 11.66
N PHE A 90 11.66 -3.71 11.71
CA PHE A 90 12.12 -4.40 10.52
C PHE A 90 11.01 -5.14 9.75
N LYS A 91 9.89 -5.45 10.43
CA LYS A 91 8.66 -6.03 9.85
C LYS A 91 7.58 -4.96 9.54
N PHE A 92 7.97 -3.72 9.32
CA PHE A 92 7.00 -2.64 9.09
C PHE A 92 6.18 -2.79 7.79
N TYR A 93 6.73 -3.48 6.79
CA TYR A 93 6.09 -3.66 5.50
C TYR A 93 5.00 -4.72 5.61
N PRO A 94 3.80 -4.53 4.97
CA PRO A 94 2.74 -5.53 5.03
C PRO A 94 3.21 -6.89 4.52
N GLU A 95 2.86 -7.94 5.24
CA GLU A 95 3.12 -9.33 4.83
C GLU A 95 1.87 -9.88 4.13
N PRO A 96 1.91 -10.16 2.81
CA PRO A 96 0.76 -10.67 2.10
C PRO A 96 0.49 -12.12 2.48
N VAL A 97 -0.76 -12.42 2.81
CA VAL A 97 -1.19 -13.75 3.19
C VAL A 97 -2.46 -14.16 2.47
N LYS A 98 -2.77 -15.44 2.54
CA LYS A 98 -4.02 -16.03 2.10
C LYS A 98 -4.55 -16.94 3.20
N SER A 99 -5.81 -16.77 3.60
CA SER A 99 -6.47 -17.67 4.53
C SER A 99 -6.67 -19.04 3.92
N ASP A 100 -6.32 -20.08 4.67
CA ASP A 100 -6.62 -21.46 4.33
C ASP A 100 -7.94 -21.89 5.01
N TYR A 101 -9.04 -21.78 4.26
CA TYR A 101 -10.37 -22.17 4.73
C TYR A 101 -10.62 -23.68 4.69
N THR A 102 -9.62 -24.50 4.33
CA THR A 102 -9.77 -25.97 4.30
C THR A 102 -9.50 -26.61 5.67
N LYS A 103 -8.98 -25.84 6.62
CA LYS A 103 -8.61 -26.29 7.95
C LYS A 103 -9.65 -25.88 8.99
N GLU A 104 -9.75 -26.66 10.06
CA GLU A 104 -10.63 -26.35 11.20
C GLU A 104 -10.19 -25.10 11.98
N VAL A 105 -8.88 -24.80 11.95
CA VAL A 105 -8.28 -23.59 12.51
C VAL A 105 -7.81 -22.71 11.37
N GLU A 106 -8.13 -21.42 11.44
CA GLU A 106 -7.71 -20.46 10.41
C GLU A 106 -6.18 -20.35 10.41
N GLU A 107 -5.58 -20.78 9.31
CA GLU A 107 -4.14 -20.65 9.06
C GLU A 107 -3.90 -19.66 7.93
N TRP A 108 -2.79 -18.92 8.01
CA TRP A 108 -2.36 -18.01 6.97
C TRP A 108 -1.18 -18.57 6.21
N ILE A 109 -1.31 -18.60 4.89
CA ILE A 109 -0.23 -19.00 3.98
C ILE A 109 0.38 -17.71 3.43
N THR A 110 1.66 -17.48 3.69
CA THR A 110 2.39 -16.32 3.15
C THR A 110 2.50 -16.40 1.63
N ILE A 111 2.20 -15.32 0.95
CA ILE A 111 2.36 -15.17 -0.49
C ILE A 111 3.79 -14.69 -0.77
N ASN A 112 4.58 -15.53 -1.47
CA ASN A 112 5.99 -15.26 -1.72
C ASN A 112 6.30 -14.65 -3.10
N GLU A 113 5.31 -14.62 -4.01
CA GLU A 113 5.50 -14.19 -5.39
C GLU A 113 4.38 -13.26 -5.86
N ASP A 114 4.66 -12.50 -6.92
CA ASP A 114 3.67 -11.68 -7.64
C ASP A 114 2.98 -10.58 -6.80
N TYR A 115 3.53 -10.17 -5.65
CA TYR A 115 3.03 -9.06 -4.87
C TYR A 115 3.93 -7.82 -4.97
N LEU A 116 3.45 -6.68 -4.50
CA LEU A 116 4.24 -5.44 -4.44
C LEU A 116 5.26 -5.53 -3.32
N THR A 117 6.53 -5.78 -3.67
CA THR A 117 7.62 -5.76 -2.68
C THR A 117 7.97 -4.33 -2.27
N LYS A 118 8.67 -4.18 -1.16
CA LYS A 118 9.18 -2.89 -0.67
C LYS A 118 10.05 -2.18 -1.72
N GLU A 119 10.93 -2.93 -2.37
CA GLU A 119 11.82 -2.44 -3.43
C GLU A 119 11.06 -1.98 -4.67
N ASP A 120 10.03 -2.75 -5.06
CA ASP A 120 9.16 -2.38 -6.18
C ASP A 120 8.35 -1.13 -5.86
N ALA A 121 7.83 -1.01 -4.64
CA ALA A 121 7.08 0.16 -4.20
C ALA A 121 7.91 1.44 -4.35
N ILE A 122 9.17 1.44 -3.90
CA ILE A 122 10.07 2.59 -4.05
C ILE A 122 10.30 2.94 -5.53
N LYS A 123 10.58 1.93 -6.37
CA LYS A 123 10.78 2.14 -7.81
C LYS A 123 9.55 2.71 -8.51
N ILE A 124 8.37 2.17 -8.17
CA ILE A 124 7.10 2.65 -8.74
C ILE A 124 6.83 4.08 -8.29
N TYR A 125 7.05 4.41 -7.01
CA TYR A 125 6.92 5.78 -6.51
C TYR A 125 7.76 6.78 -7.29
N GLU A 126 9.03 6.45 -7.54
CA GLU A 126 9.95 7.30 -8.31
C GLU A 126 9.48 7.44 -9.76
N LYS A 127 9.05 6.35 -10.41
CA LYS A 127 8.50 6.38 -11.76
C LYS A 127 7.22 7.20 -11.85
N CYS A 128 6.31 7.02 -10.92
CA CYS A 128 5.08 7.83 -10.83
C CYS A 128 5.40 9.31 -10.65
N GLY A 129 6.43 9.65 -9.85
CA GLY A 129 6.90 11.02 -9.70
C GLY A 129 7.33 11.64 -11.02
N GLY A 130 8.09 10.92 -11.83
CA GLY A 130 8.57 11.40 -13.12
C GLY A 130 7.47 11.77 -14.11
N LEU A 131 6.36 11.01 -14.13
CA LEU A 131 5.21 11.31 -15.00
C LEU A 131 4.38 12.51 -14.50
N LEU A 132 4.26 12.68 -13.19
CA LEU A 132 3.39 13.71 -12.59
C LEU A 132 4.05 15.10 -12.51
N HIS A 133 5.31 15.22 -12.84
CA HIS A 133 5.99 16.51 -12.97
C HIS A 133 5.86 17.05 -14.39
N VAL A 134 5.89 18.37 -14.51
CA VAL A 134 5.94 19.05 -15.81
C VAL A 134 7.20 18.59 -16.55
N SER A 135 7.04 18.16 -17.79
CA SER A 135 8.13 17.70 -18.62
C SER A 135 9.16 18.80 -18.82
N ASN A 136 10.43 18.50 -18.56
CA ASN A 136 11.51 19.38 -18.92
C ASN A 136 11.60 19.42 -20.47
N PRO A 137 11.47 20.59 -21.14
CA PRO A 137 11.52 20.66 -22.60
C PRO A 137 12.87 20.22 -23.18
N TYR A 138 13.92 20.17 -22.36
CA TYR A 138 15.25 19.68 -22.72
C TYR A 138 15.52 18.24 -22.27
N GLY A 139 14.53 17.59 -21.62
CA GLY A 139 14.63 16.21 -21.16
C GLY A 139 14.09 15.21 -22.19
N SER A 140 14.19 13.91 -21.86
CA SER A 140 13.54 12.87 -22.65
C SER A 140 12.02 12.99 -22.56
N GLN A 141 11.34 12.76 -23.67
CA GLN A 141 9.88 12.70 -23.68
C GLN A 141 9.38 11.55 -22.78
N ILE A 142 8.22 11.77 -22.19
CA ILE A 142 7.54 10.75 -21.36
C ILE A 142 7.07 9.63 -22.28
N ASP A 143 7.51 8.42 -22.00
CA ASP A 143 7.03 7.23 -22.69
C ASP A 143 5.69 6.77 -22.10
N VAL A 144 4.60 7.21 -22.71
CA VAL A 144 3.24 6.89 -22.29
C VAL A 144 2.97 5.39 -22.44
N SER A 145 3.54 4.73 -23.48
CA SER A 145 3.34 3.30 -23.73
C SER A 145 3.91 2.45 -22.60
N TYR A 146 5.05 2.83 -22.05
CA TYR A 146 5.61 2.20 -20.86
C TYR A 146 4.61 2.16 -19.70
N TYR A 147 3.94 3.28 -19.41
CA TYR A 147 2.98 3.32 -18.30
C TYR A 147 1.72 2.50 -18.60
N GLN A 148 1.26 2.49 -19.86
CA GLN A 148 0.12 1.66 -20.28
C GLN A 148 0.40 0.17 -20.05
N GLU A 149 1.61 -0.31 -20.37
CA GLU A 149 2.03 -1.69 -20.15
C GLU A 149 2.22 -2.03 -18.67
N LYS A 150 2.80 -1.11 -17.90
CA LYS A 150 3.13 -1.35 -16.47
C LYS A 150 1.94 -1.23 -15.53
N MET A 151 0.95 -0.41 -15.87
CA MET A 151 -0.20 -0.13 -15.01
C MET A 151 -0.95 -1.39 -14.55
N PRO A 152 -1.31 -2.34 -15.43
CA PRO A 152 -1.99 -3.58 -15.01
C PRO A 152 -1.12 -4.43 -14.09
N ILE A 153 0.20 -4.47 -14.33
CA ILE A 153 1.16 -5.23 -13.53
C ILE A 153 1.25 -4.63 -12.12
N TRP A 154 1.41 -3.32 -12.02
CA TRP A 154 1.48 -2.62 -10.73
C TRP A 154 0.17 -2.79 -9.94
N TYR A 155 -0.97 -2.62 -10.62
CA TYR A 155 -2.27 -2.84 -10.02
C TYR A 155 -2.41 -4.25 -9.44
N LYS A 156 -2.06 -5.29 -10.23
CA LYS A 156 -2.09 -6.69 -9.77
C LYS A 156 -1.21 -6.91 -8.54
N LYS A 157 0.03 -6.39 -8.56
CA LYS A 157 0.96 -6.52 -7.43
C LYS A 157 0.44 -5.84 -6.16
N ILE A 158 -0.18 -4.66 -6.29
CA ILE A 158 -0.82 -3.94 -5.18
C ILE A 158 -1.97 -4.77 -4.61
N MET A 159 -2.83 -5.32 -5.47
CA MET A 159 -3.95 -6.15 -5.03
C MET A 159 -3.48 -7.42 -4.33
N ASN A 160 -2.44 -8.07 -4.85
CA ASN A 160 -1.87 -9.27 -4.21
C ASN A 160 -1.25 -8.98 -2.85
N LEU A 161 -0.63 -7.81 -2.67
CA LEU A 161 -0.10 -7.38 -1.37
C LEU A 161 -1.22 -7.14 -0.36
N LEU A 162 -2.30 -6.47 -0.78
CA LEU A 162 -3.25 -5.88 0.17
C LEU A 162 -4.54 -6.64 0.35
N ASN A 163 -4.86 -7.60 -0.52
CA ASN A 163 -6.15 -8.31 -0.44
C ASN A 163 -6.36 -8.96 0.93
N GLN A 164 -5.35 -9.67 1.43
CA GLN A 164 -5.22 -10.12 2.80
C GLN A 164 -3.76 -9.93 3.22
N HIS A 165 -3.51 -9.32 4.36
CA HIS A 165 -2.15 -9.07 4.82
C HIS A 165 -2.05 -8.93 6.33
N LEU A 166 -0.85 -9.17 6.85
CA LEU A 166 -0.50 -8.97 8.25
C LEU A 166 0.26 -7.65 8.41
N ILE A 167 -0.04 -6.94 9.49
CA ILE A 167 0.73 -5.80 9.98
C ILE A 167 1.33 -6.19 11.33
N HIS A 168 2.64 -6.30 11.37
CA HIS A 168 3.38 -6.57 12.60
C HIS A 168 3.57 -5.27 13.38
N MET A 169 3.13 -5.28 14.63
CA MET A 169 3.30 -4.13 15.52
C MET A 169 4.74 -4.04 16.02
N VAL A 170 5.16 -2.83 16.37
CA VAL A 170 6.54 -2.58 16.83
C VAL A 170 6.86 -3.26 18.17
N ASP A 171 5.84 -3.57 18.96
CA ASP A 171 5.99 -4.28 20.25
C ASP A 171 6.40 -5.76 20.09
N GLY A 172 6.38 -6.28 18.85
CA GLY A 172 6.73 -7.66 18.54
C GLY A 172 5.73 -8.71 19.02
N LYS A 173 4.63 -8.31 19.65
CA LYS A 173 3.61 -9.20 20.24
C LYS A 173 2.31 -9.19 19.48
N HIS A 174 1.91 -8.03 18.98
CA HIS A 174 0.62 -7.88 18.32
C HIS A 174 0.76 -7.90 16.81
N ILE A 175 -0.22 -8.52 16.17
CA ILE A 175 -0.36 -8.60 14.71
C ILE A 175 -1.78 -8.21 14.36
N PHE A 176 -1.94 -7.34 13.36
CA PHE A 176 -3.24 -7.08 12.76
C PHE A 176 -3.36 -7.91 11.47
N PHE A 177 -4.39 -8.75 11.39
CA PHE A 177 -4.81 -9.36 10.14
C PHE A 177 -5.85 -8.48 9.48
N ILE A 178 -5.59 -8.10 8.24
CA ILE A 178 -6.43 -7.18 7.46
C ILE A 178 -6.95 -7.89 6.23
N THR A 179 -8.24 -7.74 5.95
CA THR A 179 -8.86 -8.19 4.70
C THR A 179 -9.58 -7.03 4.01
N MET A 180 -9.38 -6.90 2.69
CA MET A 180 -10.08 -5.89 1.89
C MET A 180 -11.55 -6.24 1.62
N ASN A 181 -11.97 -7.46 1.95
CA ASN A 181 -13.37 -7.91 2.00
C ASN A 181 -14.18 -7.63 0.72
N GLY A 182 -13.62 -7.97 -0.46
CA GLY A 182 -14.31 -7.90 -1.75
C GLY A 182 -15.09 -6.60 -1.95
N ASN A 183 -16.43 -6.66 -1.98
CA ASN A 183 -17.30 -5.49 -2.15
C ASN A 183 -17.64 -4.78 -0.84
N GLY A 184 -17.36 -5.40 0.33
CA GLY A 184 -17.59 -4.81 1.65
C GLY A 184 -16.53 -3.79 2.06
N ASN A 185 -16.62 -3.26 3.27
CA ASN A 185 -15.56 -2.44 3.83
C ASN A 185 -14.37 -3.31 4.28
N PRO A 186 -13.13 -2.78 4.28
CA PRO A 186 -12.02 -3.46 4.88
C PRO A 186 -12.31 -3.84 6.32
N GLN A 187 -11.85 -5.02 6.72
CA GLN A 187 -11.99 -5.55 8.07
C GLN A 187 -10.62 -5.88 8.63
N GLY A 188 -10.49 -5.79 9.95
CA GLY A 188 -9.25 -6.07 10.64
C GLY A 188 -9.50 -6.76 11.98
N TYR A 189 -8.57 -7.64 12.31
CA TYR A 189 -8.60 -8.43 13.53
C TYR A 189 -7.25 -8.30 14.21
N LYS A 190 -7.26 -8.17 15.53
CA LYS A 190 -6.05 -8.12 16.34
C LYS A 190 -5.77 -9.50 16.91
N PHE A 191 -4.54 -9.95 16.77
CA PHE A 191 -4.03 -11.17 17.38
C PHE A 191 -2.86 -10.84 18.28
N GLU A 192 -2.71 -11.61 19.34
CA GLU A 192 -1.53 -11.60 20.20
C GLU A 192 -0.75 -12.88 20.00
N GLN A 193 0.55 -12.75 19.75
CA GLN A 193 1.44 -13.90 19.65
C GLN A 193 1.64 -14.46 21.06
N VAL A 194 1.23 -15.69 21.26
CA VAL A 194 1.46 -16.44 22.49
C VAL A 194 2.81 -17.11 22.37
N ASP A 195 3.73 -16.82 23.28
CA ASP A 195 4.98 -17.54 23.38
C ASP A 195 4.67 -19.01 23.77
N GLU A 196 5.15 -19.98 22.99
CA GLU A 196 5.09 -21.41 23.30
C GLU A 196 6.00 -21.78 24.47
#